data_692fbb25eaf7c87de4a596726eed5d83
#
_entry.id   692fbb25eaf7c87de4a596726eed5d83
#
_cell.length_a   1.000
_cell.length_b   1.000
_cell.length_c   1.000
_cell.angle_alpha   90.00
_cell.angle_beta   90.00
_cell.angle_gamma   90.00
#
_symmetry.space_group_name_H-M   'P 1'
#
loop_
_entity.id
_entity.type
_entity.pdbx_description
1 polymer ?
#
loop_
_entity_poly.entity_id
_entity_poly.type
_entity_poly.pdbx_seq_one_letter_code
_entity_poly.pdbx_strand_id
1 'polypeptide(L)'
;FYDAVAIYLRIIKVKTTDKFISYAQNNSPEEIEFYVTKPHNKEAANYGNGTMISFMVDSTKAVDSFHAIALENGGVNEGLPGIRTDGNYYAYVRDPEGNKICARYNSK
;
A
#
# COMPACT_ATOMS: atom_id res chain seq x y z
N PHE A 1 8.15 -5.53 2.80
CA PHE A 1 6.68 -5.42 2.68
C PHE A 1 6.27 -4.78 1.35
N TYR A 2 6.67 -3.53 1.12
CA TYR A 2 6.19 -2.81 -0.08
C TYR A 2 6.70 -3.42 -1.38
N ASP A 3 7.92 -3.93 -1.42
CA ASP A 3 8.41 -4.62 -2.61
C ASP A 3 7.53 -5.82 -2.97
N ALA A 4 7.02 -6.52 -1.96
CA ALA A 4 6.20 -7.72 -2.20
C ALA A 4 4.80 -7.38 -2.71
N VAL A 5 4.19 -6.28 -2.23
CA VAL A 5 2.83 -5.92 -2.61
C VAL A 5 2.77 -4.95 -3.79
N ALA A 6 3.90 -4.37 -4.19
CA ALA A 6 3.95 -3.30 -5.19
C ALA A 6 3.24 -3.65 -6.50
N ILE A 7 3.45 -4.86 -7.01
CA ILE A 7 2.85 -5.28 -8.28
C ILE A 7 1.33 -5.25 -8.21
N TYR A 8 0.76 -5.60 -7.06
CA TYR A 8 -0.70 -5.62 -6.89
C TYR A 8 -1.26 -4.22 -6.66
N LEU A 9 -0.41 -3.27 -6.25
CA LEU A 9 -0.80 -1.87 -6.05
C LEU A 9 -0.52 -1.00 -7.28
N ARG A 10 -0.04 -1.61 -8.37
CA ARG A 10 0.28 -0.94 -9.63
C ARG A 10 1.39 0.10 -9.48
N ILE A 11 2.36 -0.19 -8.61
CA ILE A 11 3.53 0.67 -8.43
C ILE A 11 4.79 -0.15 -8.64
N ILE A 12 5.86 0.54 -9.06
CA ILE A 12 7.18 -0.05 -9.23
C ILE A 12 8.19 0.71 -8.41
N LYS A 13 9.17 0.00 -7.88
CA LYS A 13 10.26 0.62 -7.14
C LYS A 13 11.19 1.32 -8.13
N VAL A 14 11.49 2.59 -7.86
CA VAL A 14 12.35 3.39 -8.73
C VAL A 14 13.73 3.59 -8.12
N LYS A 15 13.80 3.95 -6.85
CA LYS A 15 15.07 4.29 -6.23
C LYS A 15 15.10 3.86 -4.76
N THR A 16 16.25 3.38 -4.33
CA THR A 16 16.52 3.06 -2.93
C THR A 16 17.74 3.85 -2.48
N THR A 17 17.61 4.55 -1.37
CA THR A 17 18.72 5.23 -0.71
C THR A 17 18.76 4.79 0.75
N ASP A 18 19.72 5.30 1.51
CA ASP A 18 19.76 5.03 2.95
C ASP A 18 18.66 5.76 3.72
N LYS A 19 17.97 6.70 3.07
CA LYS A 19 16.90 7.49 3.70
C LYS A 19 15.51 7.10 3.24
N PHE A 20 15.35 6.65 1.99
CA PHE A 20 14.03 6.37 1.45
C PHE A 20 14.05 5.34 0.33
N ILE A 21 12.88 4.81 0.04
CA ILE A 21 12.58 4.05 -1.16
C ILE A 21 11.44 4.78 -1.86
N SER A 22 11.57 4.98 -3.17
CA SER A 22 10.53 5.66 -3.94
C SER A 22 9.88 4.70 -4.93
N TYR A 23 8.59 4.91 -5.15
CA TYR A 23 7.78 4.12 -6.05
C TYR A 23 7.00 5.05 -6.98
N ALA A 24 6.81 4.61 -8.22
CA ALA A 24 6.02 5.33 -9.21
C ALA A 24 4.89 4.42 -9.70
N GLN A 25 3.95 4.99 -10.44
CA GLN A 25 2.98 4.17 -11.16
C GLN A 25 3.72 3.26 -12.13
N ASN A 26 3.20 2.05 -12.34
CA ASN A 26 3.89 1.04 -13.15
C ASN A 26 4.05 1.42 -14.62
N ASN A 27 3.28 2.38 -15.12
CA ASN A 27 3.39 2.87 -16.51
C ASN A 27 4.00 4.26 -16.62
N SER A 28 4.47 4.85 -15.52
CA SER A 28 5.03 6.21 -15.52
C SER A 28 6.19 6.27 -14.51
N PRO A 29 7.32 5.58 -14.80
CA PRO A 29 8.41 5.47 -13.83
C PRO A 29 9.09 6.80 -13.48
N GLU A 30 8.88 7.84 -14.28
CA GLU A 30 9.40 9.17 -13.99
C GLU A 30 8.52 9.96 -13.03
N GLU A 31 7.32 9.48 -12.74
CA GLU A 31 6.36 10.18 -11.86
C GLU A 31 6.30 9.49 -10.51
N ILE A 32 7.20 9.91 -9.61
CA ILE A 32 7.25 9.35 -8.27
C ILE A 32 6.01 9.78 -7.49
N GLU A 33 5.31 8.82 -6.89
CA GLU A 33 4.06 9.07 -6.18
C GLU A 33 4.06 8.60 -4.74
N PHE A 34 4.93 7.68 -4.38
CA PHE A 34 4.88 7.07 -3.06
C PHE A 34 6.28 6.87 -2.53
N TYR A 35 6.51 7.32 -1.31
CA TYR A 35 7.79 7.16 -0.63
C TYR A 35 7.62 6.42 0.68
N VAL A 36 8.54 5.52 0.96
CA VAL A 36 8.75 4.99 2.31
C VAL A 36 10.05 5.60 2.80
N THR A 37 10.01 6.42 3.83
CA THR A 37 11.13 7.26 4.19
C THR A 37 11.37 7.30 5.69
N LYS A 38 12.61 7.56 6.07
CA LYS A 38 12.92 7.94 7.46
C LYS A 38 12.34 9.33 7.72
N PRO A 39 11.87 9.62 8.94
CA PRO A 39 11.32 10.94 9.24
C PRO A 39 12.34 12.04 9.00
N HIS A 40 11.88 13.14 8.40
CA HIS A 40 12.73 14.28 8.10
C HIS A 40 13.34 14.89 9.35
N ASN A 41 12.61 14.92 10.46
CA ASN A 41 13.05 15.52 11.71
C ASN A 41 13.96 14.61 12.54
N LYS A 42 14.26 13.39 12.02
CA LYS A 42 15.14 12.42 12.66
C LYS A 42 14.62 11.86 13.98
N GLU A 43 13.37 12.15 14.32
CA GLU A 43 12.70 11.52 15.46
C GLU A 43 12.25 10.12 15.09
N ALA A 44 11.84 9.32 16.07
CA ALA A 44 11.34 7.98 15.80
C ALA A 44 10.08 8.05 14.93
N ALA A 45 10.00 7.16 13.94
CA ALA A 45 8.82 7.08 13.10
C ALA A 45 7.61 6.59 13.88
N ASN A 46 6.43 7.10 13.52
CA ASN A 46 5.17 6.57 14.02
C ASN A 46 4.16 6.61 12.88
N TYR A 47 3.08 5.84 13.02
CA TYR A 47 2.09 5.72 11.96
C TYR A 47 0.99 6.79 12.02
N GLY A 48 0.94 7.56 13.09
CA GLY A 48 -0.15 8.49 13.32
C GLY A 48 -1.45 7.75 13.68
N ASN A 49 -2.51 8.51 13.89
CA ASN A 49 -3.83 7.94 14.18
C ASN A 49 -4.86 8.70 13.35
N GLY A 50 -5.39 8.05 12.32
CA GLY A 50 -6.35 8.66 11.40
C GLY A 50 -5.84 8.83 9.98
N THR A 51 -4.62 8.34 9.69
CA THR A 51 -4.05 8.38 8.34
C THR A 51 -4.24 7.03 7.66
N MET A 52 -4.60 7.05 6.39
CA MET A 52 -4.68 5.85 5.56
C MET A 52 -4.30 6.21 4.14
N ILE A 53 -3.54 5.33 3.49
CA ILE A 53 -3.22 5.47 2.07
C ILE A 53 -4.01 4.41 1.32
N SER A 54 -4.74 4.84 0.29
CA SER A 54 -5.59 3.97 -0.51
C SER A 54 -5.04 3.89 -1.93
N PHE A 55 -4.79 2.69 -2.40
CA PHE A 55 -4.32 2.43 -3.76
C PHE A 55 -5.48 1.86 -4.58
N MET A 56 -5.76 2.47 -5.74
CA MET A 56 -6.75 1.94 -6.67
C MET A 56 -6.10 0.88 -7.53
N VAL A 57 -6.73 -0.28 -7.62
CA VAL A 57 -6.21 -1.42 -8.38
C VAL A 57 -7.22 -1.86 -9.44
N ASP A 58 -6.83 -2.83 -10.29
CA ASP A 58 -7.56 -3.15 -11.53
C ASP A 58 -8.62 -4.24 -11.38
N SER A 59 -8.64 -4.96 -10.28
CA SER A 59 -9.54 -6.10 -10.16
C SER A 59 -9.72 -6.51 -8.70
N THR A 60 -10.77 -7.27 -8.44
CA THR A 60 -10.97 -7.87 -7.13
C THR A 60 -9.86 -8.85 -6.80
N LYS A 61 -9.35 -9.56 -7.83
CA LYS A 61 -8.25 -10.49 -7.63
C LYS A 61 -6.98 -9.77 -7.15
N ALA A 62 -6.71 -8.58 -7.66
CA ALA A 62 -5.57 -7.78 -7.20
C ALA A 62 -5.73 -7.38 -5.74
N VAL A 63 -6.95 -7.03 -5.32
CA VAL A 63 -7.23 -6.72 -3.90
C VAL A 63 -6.99 -7.96 -3.02
N ASP A 64 -7.50 -9.12 -3.45
CA ASP A 64 -7.31 -10.37 -2.71
C ASP A 64 -5.83 -10.71 -2.59
N SER A 65 -5.09 -10.61 -3.69
CA SER A 65 -3.66 -10.92 -3.71
C SER A 65 -2.85 -9.96 -2.85
N PHE A 66 -3.17 -8.66 -2.93
CA PHE A 66 -2.55 -7.66 -2.08
C PHE A 66 -2.70 -8.05 -0.60
N HIS A 67 -3.91 -8.37 -0.19
CA HIS A 67 -4.17 -8.69 1.21
C HIS A 67 -3.37 -9.94 1.65
N ALA A 68 -3.43 -11.00 0.87
CA ALA A 68 -2.74 -12.25 1.20
C ALA A 68 -1.23 -12.05 1.29
N ILE A 69 -0.65 -11.37 0.30
CA ILE A 69 0.80 -11.15 0.25
C ILE A 69 1.25 -10.18 1.35
N ALA A 70 0.42 -9.18 1.65
CA ALA A 70 0.71 -8.26 2.76
C ALA A 70 0.85 -9.02 4.07
N LEU A 71 -0.06 -9.94 4.37
CA LEU A 71 0.00 -10.72 5.60
C LEU A 71 1.23 -11.63 5.63
N GLU A 72 1.64 -12.18 4.47
CA GLU A 72 2.84 -13.01 4.40
C GLU A 72 4.12 -12.22 4.62
N ASN A 73 4.08 -10.90 4.48
CA ASN A 73 5.25 -10.03 4.57
C ASN A 73 5.21 -9.10 5.78
N GLY A 74 4.56 -9.53 6.84
CA GLY A 74 4.60 -8.81 8.12
C GLY A 74 3.44 -7.85 8.34
N GLY A 75 2.50 -7.79 7.41
CA GLY A 75 1.30 -6.96 7.57
C GLY A 75 0.30 -7.60 8.53
N VAL A 76 -0.60 -6.77 9.05
CA VAL A 76 -1.66 -7.19 9.96
C VAL A 76 -3.01 -6.87 9.32
N ASN A 77 -3.94 -7.81 9.41
CA ASN A 77 -5.29 -7.61 8.85
C ASN A 77 -6.02 -6.46 9.56
N GLU A 78 -6.60 -5.56 8.77
CA GLU A 78 -7.47 -4.49 9.24
C GLU A 78 -8.85 -4.54 8.57
N GLY A 79 -9.04 -5.47 7.63
CA GLY A 79 -10.32 -5.67 6.96
C GLY A 79 -10.15 -6.65 5.81
N LEU A 80 -10.83 -7.80 5.90
CA LEU A 80 -10.75 -8.83 4.87
C LEU A 80 -11.26 -8.31 3.52
N PRO A 81 -10.74 -8.85 2.41
CA PRO A 81 -11.26 -8.47 1.09
C PRO A 81 -12.76 -8.68 0.97
N GLY A 82 -13.44 -7.71 0.39
CA GLY A 82 -14.89 -7.80 0.19
C GLY A 82 -15.51 -6.48 -0.22
N ILE A 83 -16.78 -6.57 -0.59
CA ILE A 83 -17.57 -5.41 -0.97
C ILE A 83 -17.95 -4.63 0.30
N ARG A 84 -17.90 -3.30 0.21
CA ARG A 84 -18.32 -2.41 1.29
C ARG A 84 -19.60 -1.68 0.91
N THR A 85 -20.06 -0.80 1.78
CA THR A 85 -21.36 -0.12 1.62
C THR A 85 -21.47 0.73 0.37
N ASP A 86 -20.34 1.22 -0.16
CA ASP A 86 -20.31 2.00 -1.40
C ASP A 86 -20.34 1.14 -2.67
N GLY A 87 -20.39 -0.19 -2.53
CA GLY A 87 -20.42 -1.11 -3.66
C GLY A 87 -19.05 -1.45 -4.23
N ASN A 88 -18.01 -0.85 -3.74
CA ASN A 88 -16.64 -1.14 -4.21
C ASN A 88 -16.00 -2.21 -3.35
N TYR A 89 -14.92 -2.79 -3.87
CA TYR A 89 -14.24 -3.93 -3.26
C TYR A 89 -12.95 -3.44 -2.59
N TYR A 90 -12.79 -3.75 -1.31
CA TYR A 90 -11.67 -3.23 -0.50
C TYR A 90 -11.01 -4.33 0.30
N ALA A 91 -9.75 -4.10 0.65
CA ALA A 91 -9.09 -4.82 1.74
C ALA A 91 -8.18 -3.84 2.47
N TYR A 92 -8.02 -4.05 3.76
CA TYR A 92 -7.25 -3.16 4.62
C TYR A 92 -6.22 -3.95 5.40
N VAL A 93 -5.00 -3.41 5.48
CA VAL A 93 -3.94 -3.97 6.31
C VAL A 93 -3.20 -2.84 7.04
N ARG A 94 -2.46 -3.22 8.09
CA ARG A 94 -1.39 -2.38 8.63
C ARG A 94 -0.08 -2.91 8.08
N ASP A 95 0.81 -2.01 7.64
CA ASP A 95 2.15 -2.44 7.26
C ASP A 95 2.95 -2.77 8.53
N PRO A 96 4.20 -3.29 8.41
CA PRO A 96 4.98 -3.67 9.59
C PRO A 96 5.25 -2.52 10.58
N GLU A 97 5.16 -1.27 10.12
CA GLU A 97 5.34 -0.09 10.96
C GLU A 97 4.02 0.43 11.53
N GLY A 98 2.90 -0.20 11.19
CA GLY A 98 1.58 0.17 11.69
C GLY A 98 0.81 1.14 10.80
N ASN A 99 1.34 1.53 9.65
CA ASN A 99 0.63 2.41 8.72
C ASN A 99 -0.54 1.68 8.08
N LYS A 100 -1.70 2.33 8.02
CA LYS A 100 -2.90 1.72 7.43
C LYS A 100 -2.89 1.92 5.92
N ILE A 101 -3.01 0.81 5.20
CA ILE A 101 -2.97 0.74 3.74
C ILE A 101 -4.22 0.03 3.25
N CYS A 102 -4.79 0.55 2.18
CA CYS A 102 -5.98 -0.01 1.56
C CYS A 102 -5.72 -0.26 0.09
N ALA A 103 -6.17 -1.39 -0.42
CA ALA A 103 -6.32 -1.60 -1.86
C ALA A 103 -7.81 -1.57 -2.16
N ARG A 104 -8.20 -0.87 -3.23
CA ARG A 104 -9.60 -0.77 -3.60
C ARG A 104 -9.76 -0.95 -5.10
N TYR A 105 -10.86 -1.60 -5.45
CA TYR A 105 -11.28 -1.74 -6.84
C TYR A 105 -12.68 -1.18 -6.99
N ASN A 106 -12.83 -0.23 -7.89
CA ASN A 106 -14.15 0.32 -8.24
C ASN A 106 -14.77 -0.60 -9.28
N SER A 107 -15.93 -1.14 -8.96
CA SER A 107 -16.59 -2.14 -9.81
C SER A 107 -17.23 -1.55 -11.06
N LYS A 108 -17.02 -0.29 -11.33
CA LYS A 108 -17.56 0.36 -12.52
C LYS A 108 -16.49 0.92 -13.41
#